data_1048235b828e1fa5f0d7edef8e527af2
#
_entry.id   1048235b828e1fa5f0d7edef8e527af2
#
_cell.length_a   1.000
_cell.length_b   1.000
_cell.length_c   1.000
_cell.angle_alpha   90.00
_cell.angle_beta   90.00
_cell.angle_gamma   90.00
#
_symmetry.space_group_name_H-M   'P 1'
#
loop_
_entity.id
_entity.type
_entity.pdbx_description
1 polymer ?
#
loop_
_entity_poly.entity_id
_entity_poly.type
_entity_poly.pdbx_seq_one_letter_code
_entity_poly.pdbx_strand_id
1 'polypeptide(L)'
;MLQVTCKPSELDEPTRAFYCRTLRVLRAGGIGHLVGGAYALERYTGIERHTKDLDVFVRRRDCADALTVLATAGGCQCELTHPHWLAKVHCGERFVDVIFSSGNGIAEVDEQWFAHARRAEVLGEPTLLCPPEEIIWSKAFIMERERYDGADVAHLLRACGRSLDWTRLLERFGAEWPVLVSHLVLFDYIYPGERAQIPAQVRRELWRRQARLARAPAALGSDTVRPLCRGTLLSRAQYLIDVEEWGYGDARLSPPSHMTREQVAHWTAAIENEEPHG
;
A
#
# COMPACT_ATOMS: atom_id res chain seq x y z
N MET A 1 -14.39 23.21 25.58
CA MET A 1 -13.90 21.86 25.29
C MET A 1 -15.05 21.09 24.64
N LEU A 2 -15.11 21.07 23.32
CA LEU A 2 -16.08 20.26 22.58
C LEU A 2 -15.50 18.85 22.51
N GLN A 3 -16.04 17.91 23.31
CA GLN A 3 -15.84 16.50 23.12
C GLN A 3 -16.62 16.10 21.85
N VAL A 4 -15.91 15.97 20.73
CA VAL A 4 -16.43 15.26 19.59
C VAL A 4 -16.32 13.78 19.93
N THR A 5 -17.32 13.24 20.57
CA THR A 5 -17.53 11.79 20.68
C THR A 5 -18.02 11.31 19.31
N CYS A 6 -17.09 11.03 18.41
CA CYS A 6 -17.38 10.20 17.26
C CYS A 6 -17.63 8.80 17.83
N LYS A 7 -18.89 8.37 17.90
CA LYS A 7 -19.21 6.97 18.20
C LYS A 7 -18.59 6.12 17.09
N PRO A 8 -17.84 5.05 17.42
CA PRO A 8 -17.48 4.07 16.41
C PRO A 8 -18.79 3.60 15.77
N SER A 9 -18.95 3.65 14.47
CA SER A 9 -20.00 2.88 13.85
C SER A 9 -19.58 1.44 14.01
N GLU A 10 -20.24 0.73 14.87
CA GLU A 10 -20.02 -0.70 15.07
C GLU A 10 -20.21 -1.39 13.73
N LEU A 11 -19.19 -2.15 13.34
CA LEU A 11 -19.30 -3.06 12.21
C LEU A 11 -20.50 -3.97 12.45
N ASP A 12 -21.42 -4.07 11.48
CA ASP A 12 -22.60 -4.93 11.65
C ASP A 12 -22.16 -6.38 11.92
N GLU A 13 -22.93 -7.07 12.76
CA GLU A 13 -22.58 -8.43 13.20
C GLU A 13 -22.40 -9.43 12.04
N PRO A 14 -23.20 -9.42 10.96
CA PRO A 14 -22.96 -10.28 9.80
C PRO A 14 -21.63 -9.98 9.09
N THR A 15 -21.21 -8.72 8.95
CA THR A 15 -19.93 -8.34 8.38
C THR A 15 -18.78 -8.77 9.28
N ARG A 16 -18.89 -8.54 10.59
CA ARG A 16 -17.93 -9.01 11.57
C ARG A 16 -17.77 -10.53 11.52
N ALA A 17 -18.87 -11.27 11.53
CA ALA A 17 -18.85 -12.73 11.44
C ALA A 17 -18.18 -13.23 10.15
N PHE A 18 -18.41 -12.54 9.02
CA PHE A 18 -17.77 -12.87 7.75
C PHE A 18 -16.25 -12.64 7.81
N TYR A 19 -15.77 -11.52 8.34
CA TYR A 19 -14.34 -11.23 8.47
C TYR A 19 -13.65 -12.21 9.42
N CYS A 20 -14.24 -12.48 10.58
CA CYS A 20 -13.72 -13.48 11.51
C CYS A 20 -13.65 -14.87 10.86
N ARG A 21 -14.70 -15.28 10.13
CA ARG A 21 -14.72 -16.55 9.39
C ARG A 21 -13.60 -16.60 8.35
N THR A 22 -13.40 -15.54 7.57
CA THR A 22 -12.31 -15.44 6.58
C THR A 22 -10.96 -15.69 7.22
N LEU A 23 -10.64 -15.00 8.31
CA LEU A 23 -9.36 -15.18 9.02
C LEU A 23 -9.19 -16.61 9.58
N ARG A 24 -10.27 -17.20 10.13
CA ARG A 24 -10.24 -18.59 10.63
C ARG A 24 -10.02 -19.59 9.51
N VAL A 25 -10.70 -19.44 8.38
CA VAL A 25 -10.61 -20.33 7.22
C VAL A 25 -9.20 -20.29 6.63
N LEU A 26 -8.62 -19.12 6.44
CA LEU A 26 -7.24 -18.98 5.96
C LEU A 26 -6.25 -19.65 6.92
N ARG A 27 -6.41 -19.41 8.24
CA ARG A 27 -5.54 -20.04 9.25
C ARG A 27 -5.69 -21.54 9.29
N ALA A 28 -6.92 -22.07 9.25
CA ALA A 28 -7.19 -23.51 9.24
C ALA A 28 -6.66 -24.19 7.98
N GLY A 29 -6.68 -23.50 6.84
CA GLY A 29 -6.10 -23.93 5.57
C GLY A 29 -4.57 -23.82 5.50
N GLY A 30 -3.90 -23.32 6.55
CA GLY A 30 -2.45 -23.16 6.57
C GLY A 30 -1.94 -22.02 5.67
N ILE A 31 -2.82 -21.14 5.21
CA ILE A 31 -2.46 -20.02 4.34
C ILE A 31 -1.80 -18.90 5.16
N GLY A 32 -0.54 -18.62 4.86
CA GLY A 32 0.16 -17.47 5.42
C GLY A 32 -0.49 -16.15 4.98
N HIS A 33 -1.01 -15.38 5.93
CA HIS A 33 -1.68 -14.12 5.64
C HIS A 33 -1.38 -13.07 6.70
N LEU A 34 -1.48 -11.79 6.31
CA LEU A 34 -1.34 -10.62 7.17
C LEU A 34 -2.59 -9.76 7.03
N VAL A 35 -2.96 -9.07 8.09
CA VAL A 35 -4.01 -8.04 8.03
C VAL A 35 -3.35 -6.67 7.86
N GLY A 36 -3.81 -5.92 6.88
CA GLY A 36 -3.35 -4.55 6.57
C GLY A 36 -4.45 -3.51 6.73
N GLY A 37 -4.46 -2.55 5.80
CA GLY A 37 -5.50 -1.54 5.69
C GLY A 37 -5.82 -0.78 6.97
N ALA A 38 -7.09 -0.45 7.15
CA ALA A 38 -7.57 0.32 8.29
C ALA A 38 -7.31 -0.37 9.63
N TYR A 39 -7.45 -1.69 9.70
CA TYR A 39 -7.23 -2.46 10.94
C TYR A 39 -5.78 -2.41 11.42
N ALA A 40 -4.80 -2.52 10.51
CA ALA A 40 -3.40 -2.38 10.89
C ALA A 40 -3.06 -0.93 11.25
N LEU A 41 -3.58 0.06 10.51
CA LEU A 41 -3.41 1.48 10.81
C LEU A 41 -3.93 1.83 12.19
N GLU A 42 -5.13 1.39 12.55
CA GLU A 42 -5.71 1.59 13.88
C GLU A 42 -4.80 1.05 14.98
N ARG A 43 -4.29 -0.18 14.81
CA ARG A 43 -3.40 -0.81 15.79
C ARG A 43 -2.07 -0.07 15.98
N TYR A 44 -1.54 0.55 14.93
CA TYR A 44 -0.28 1.31 15.00
C TYR A 44 -0.49 2.75 15.48
N THR A 45 -1.58 3.38 15.08
CA THR A 45 -1.79 4.83 15.27
C THR A 45 -2.79 5.18 16.37
N GLY A 46 -3.63 4.22 16.77
CA GLY A 46 -4.78 4.44 17.65
C GLY A 46 -5.92 5.22 16.98
N ILE A 47 -5.87 5.44 15.66
CA ILE A 47 -6.90 6.16 14.93
C ILE A 47 -7.93 5.16 14.42
N GLU A 48 -9.10 5.17 15.02
CA GLU A 48 -10.24 4.40 14.55
C GLU A 48 -10.73 4.95 13.20
N ARG A 49 -10.92 4.06 12.24
CA ARG A 49 -11.49 4.39 10.94
C ARG A 49 -12.62 3.46 10.60
N HIS A 50 -13.68 4.05 10.06
CA HIS A 50 -14.69 3.26 9.38
C HIS A 50 -14.07 2.61 8.15
N THR A 51 -14.10 1.30 8.11
CA THR A 51 -13.75 0.54 6.92
C THR A 51 -14.90 -0.37 6.54
N LYS A 52 -15.18 -0.45 5.23
CA LYS A 52 -16.18 -1.35 4.65
C LYS A 52 -15.55 -2.64 4.11
N ASP A 53 -14.23 -2.78 4.28
CA ASP A 53 -13.42 -3.87 3.75
C ASP A 53 -12.43 -4.39 4.80
N LEU A 54 -12.01 -5.61 4.62
CA LEU A 54 -10.90 -6.24 5.32
C LEU A 54 -9.81 -6.51 4.30
N ASP A 55 -8.65 -5.86 4.47
CA ASP A 55 -7.48 -6.07 3.63
C ASP A 55 -6.64 -7.23 4.17
N VAL A 56 -6.57 -8.32 3.43
CA VAL A 56 -5.76 -9.49 3.73
C VAL A 56 -4.62 -9.59 2.73
N PHE A 57 -3.40 -9.60 3.22
CA PHE A 57 -2.19 -9.67 2.41
C PHE A 57 -1.64 -11.10 2.39
N VAL A 58 -1.42 -11.62 1.20
CA VAL A 58 -0.84 -12.96 0.98
C VAL A 58 0.32 -12.84 0.00
N ARG A 59 1.23 -13.82 0.00
CA ARG A 59 2.24 -13.88 -1.06
C ARG A 59 1.56 -14.20 -2.38
N ARG A 60 2.10 -13.68 -3.48
CA ARG A 60 1.55 -13.98 -4.83
C ARG A 60 1.38 -15.47 -5.07
N ARG A 61 2.36 -16.28 -4.68
CA ARG A 61 2.31 -17.76 -4.86
C ARG A 61 1.19 -18.42 -4.04
N ASP A 62 0.78 -17.82 -2.92
CA ASP A 62 -0.23 -18.39 -2.01
C ASP A 62 -1.66 -17.90 -2.38
N CYS A 63 -1.79 -16.97 -3.35
CA CYS A 63 -3.07 -16.35 -3.69
C CYS A 63 -4.08 -17.38 -4.22
N ALA A 64 -3.69 -18.24 -5.15
CA ALA A 64 -4.59 -19.27 -5.72
C ALA A 64 -5.12 -20.24 -4.64
N ASP A 65 -4.25 -20.66 -3.74
CA ASP A 65 -4.61 -21.54 -2.63
C ASP A 65 -5.51 -20.81 -1.62
N ALA A 66 -5.24 -19.53 -1.33
CA ALA A 66 -6.10 -18.68 -0.48
C ALA A 66 -7.52 -18.58 -1.05
N LEU A 67 -7.65 -18.28 -2.34
CA LEU A 67 -8.96 -18.21 -3.01
C LEU A 67 -9.68 -19.55 -3.02
N THR A 68 -8.96 -20.65 -3.27
CA THR A 68 -9.52 -22.00 -3.26
C THR A 68 -10.08 -22.37 -1.88
N VAL A 69 -9.33 -22.10 -0.81
CA VAL A 69 -9.77 -22.38 0.56
C VAL A 69 -10.95 -21.50 0.95
N LEU A 70 -10.97 -20.23 0.57
CA LEU A 70 -12.07 -19.31 0.83
C LEU A 70 -13.32 -19.67 0.02
N ALA A 71 -13.18 -20.12 -1.21
CA ALA A 71 -14.32 -20.57 -2.01
C ALA A 71 -14.92 -21.88 -1.45
N THR A 72 -14.10 -22.87 -1.11
CA THR A 72 -14.54 -24.20 -0.69
C THR A 72 -15.02 -24.22 0.77
N ALA A 73 -14.14 -23.92 1.71
CA ALA A 73 -14.44 -23.94 3.16
C ALA A 73 -15.18 -22.69 3.63
N GLY A 74 -14.94 -21.55 2.99
CA GLY A 74 -15.58 -20.27 3.29
C GLY A 74 -16.97 -20.12 2.68
N GLY A 75 -17.28 -20.86 1.59
CA GLY A 75 -18.53 -20.70 0.84
C GLY A 75 -18.64 -19.34 0.15
N CYS A 76 -17.51 -18.76 -0.28
CA CYS A 76 -17.42 -17.43 -0.86
C CYS A 76 -17.28 -17.50 -2.38
N GLN A 77 -17.67 -16.41 -3.06
CA GLN A 77 -17.35 -16.19 -4.46
C GLN A 77 -16.04 -15.43 -4.54
N CYS A 78 -15.10 -15.91 -5.37
CA CYS A 78 -13.78 -15.31 -5.52
C CYS A 78 -13.60 -14.78 -6.93
N GLU A 79 -13.07 -13.56 -7.04
CA GLU A 79 -12.79 -12.87 -8.28
C GLU A 79 -11.36 -12.34 -8.28
N LEU A 80 -10.60 -12.64 -9.34
CA LEU A 80 -9.29 -12.03 -9.58
C LEU A 80 -9.49 -10.68 -10.29
N THR A 81 -9.77 -9.64 -9.52
CA THR A 81 -10.17 -8.32 -10.03
C THR A 81 -9.04 -7.66 -10.81
N HIS A 82 -7.83 -7.70 -10.24
CA HIS A 82 -6.63 -7.22 -10.92
C HIS A 82 -5.54 -8.30 -10.85
N PRO A 83 -5.24 -8.98 -11.97
CA PRO A 83 -4.36 -10.15 -11.98
C PRO A 83 -2.94 -9.91 -11.46
N HIS A 84 -2.50 -8.66 -11.35
CA HIS A 84 -1.16 -8.33 -10.88
C HIS A 84 -1.08 -8.00 -9.38
N TRP A 85 -2.22 -7.69 -8.69
CA TRP A 85 -2.13 -7.27 -7.30
C TRP A 85 -3.32 -7.58 -6.38
N LEU A 86 -4.55 -7.80 -6.89
CA LEU A 86 -5.78 -7.85 -6.09
C LEU A 86 -6.76 -8.91 -6.56
N ALA A 87 -7.27 -9.68 -5.61
CA ALA A 87 -8.48 -10.48 -5.77
C ALA A 87 -9.52 -10.05 -4.72
N LYS A 88 -10.80 -10.21 -5.05
CA LYS A 88 -11.93 -9.96 -4.15
C LYS A 88 -12.64 -11.27 -3.78
N VAL A 89 -13.03 -11.37 -2.53
CA VAL A 89 -13.77 -12.51 -1.98
C VAL A 89 -15.09 -12.02 -1.45
N HIS A 90 -16.18 -12.40 -2.10
CA HIS A 90 -17.52 -11.90 -1.84
C HIS A 90 -18.37 -12.90 -1.05
N CYS A 91 -19.21 -12.39 -0.13
CA CYS A 91 -20.25 -13.12 0.55
C CYS A 91 -21.51 -12.24 0.62
N GLY A 92 -22.39 -12.36 -0.37
CA GLY A 92 -23.47 -11.40 -0.61
C GLY A 92 -22.89 -10.04 -1.00
N GLU A 93 -23.29 -8.97 -0.32
CA GLU A 93 -22.78 -7.61 -0.55
C GLU A 93 -21.46 -7.31 0.17
N ARG A 94 -20.97 -8.23 1.00
CA ARG A 94 -19.73 -8.07 1.76
C ARG A 94 -18.56 -8.62 1.00
N PHE A 95 -17.41 -8.00 1.14
CA PHE A 95 -16.19 -8.48 0.50
C PHE A 95 -14.95 -8.32 1.39
N VAL A 96 -13.93 -9.07 1.02
CA VAL A 96 -12.56 -9.00 1.57
C VAL A 96 -11.62 -8.83 0.40
N ASP A 97 -10.67 -7.93 0.54
CA ASP A 97 -9.60 -7.75 -0.44
C ASP A 97 -8.44 -8.68 -0.11
N VAL A 98 -8.08 -9.52 -1.07
CA VAL A 98 -6.90 -10.38 -1.01
C VAL A 98 -5.81 -9.76 -1.87
N ILE A 99 -4.83 -9.15 -1.20
CA ILE A 99 -3.80 -8.31 -1.80
C ILE A 99 -2.47 -9.06 -1.82
N PHE A 100 -1.79 -9.08 -2.95
CA PHE A 100 -0.50 -9.74 -3.11
C PHE A 100 0.58 -8.85 -3.75
N SER A 101 0.23 -7.61 -4.08
CA SER A 101 1.15 -6.55 -4.52
C SER A 101 0.48 -5.19 -4.34
N SER A 102 1.10 -4.12 -4.82
CA SER A 102 0.45 -2.81 -4.99
C SER A 102 0.00 -2.62 -6.44
N GLY A 103 -0.99 -1.75 -6.67
CA GLY A 103 -1.55 -1.50 -8.00
C GLY A 103 -0.51 -1.03 -9.03
N ASN A 104 0.54 -0.33 -8.61
CA ASN A 104 1.66 0.07 -9.46
C ASN A 104 2.76 -1.01 -9.62
N GLY A 105 2.58 -2.20 -9.03
CA GLY A 105 3.50 -3.33 -9.14
C GLY A 105 4.81 -3.20 -8.36
N ILE A 106 4.95 -2.20 -7.47
CA ILE A 106 6.19 -1.98 -6.71
C ILE A 106 6.24 -2.84 -5.45
N ALA A 107 5.18 -2.80 -4.64
CA ALA A 107 5.17 -3.39 -3.30
C ALA A 107 4.58 -4.82 -3.34
N GLU A 108 5.32 -5.75 -3.93
CA GLU A 108 4.97 -7.17 -3.90
C GLU A 108 5.09 -7.72 -2.47
N VAL A 109 4.12 -8.53 -2.05
CA VAL A 109 4.10 -9.18 -0.74
C VAL A 109 5.09 -10.34 -0.74
N ASP A 110 6.27 -10.11 -0.17
CA ASP A 110 7.38 -11.05 -0.10
C ASP A 110 7.60 -11.63 1.32
N GLU A 111 8.64 -12.43 1.49
CA GLU A 111 8.99 -13.04 2.78
C GLU A 111 9.32 -12.02 3.88
N GLN A 112 9.80 -10.83 3.52
CA GLN A 112 10.14 -9.79 4.50
C GLN A 112 8.90 -9.25 5.20
N TRP A 113 7.75 -9.16 4.50
CA TRP A 113 6.49 -8.80 5.13
C TRP A 113 6.15 -9.75 6.28
N PHE A 114 6.34 -11.04 6.08
CA PHE A 114 6.06 -12.08 7.08
C PHE A 114 7.12 -12.15 8.19
N ALA A 115 8.40 -11.99 7.84
CA ALA A 115 9.49 -12.02 8.79
C ALA A 115 9.42 -10.88 9.83
N HIS A 116 8.84 -9.74 9.43
CA HIS A 116 8.70 -8.56 10.29
C HIS A 116 7.26 -8.30 10.74
N ALA A 117 6.32 -9.20 10.43
CA ALA A 117 4.92 -9.10 10.83
C ALA A 117 4.78 -9.05 12.36
N ARG A 118 3.81 -8.28 12.84
CA ARG A 118 3.53 -8.15 14.28
C ARG A 118 2.31 -8.97 14.66
N ARG A 119 2.42 -9.74 15.73
CA ARG A 119 1.28 -10.46 16.30
C ARG A 119 0.28 -9.47 16.89
N ALA A 120 -0.99 -9.67 16.60
CA ALA A 120 -2.10 -8.86 17.10
C ALA A 120 -3.38 -9.68 17.15
N GLU A 121 -4.43 -9.04 17.60
CA GLU A 121 -5.80 -9.53 17.54
C GLU A 121 -6.64 -8.52 16.75
N VAL A 122 -7.38 -9.00 15.75
CA VAL A 122 -8.29 -8.20 14.94
C VAL A 122 -9.67 -8.84 15.02
N LEU A 123 -10.66 -8.11 15.46
CA LEU A 123 -12.04 -8.57 15.65
C LEU A 123 -12.19 -9.77 16.60
N GLY A 124 -11.23 -9.99 17.51
CA GLY A 124 -11.17 -11.15 18.40
C GLY A 124 -10.42 -12.35 17.81
N GLU A 125 -9.88 -12.26 16.60
CA GLU A 125 -9.09 -13.31 15.96
C GLU A 125 -7.59 -13.04 16.05
N PRO A 126 -6.80 -14.00 16.56
CA PRO A 126 -5.35 -13.88 16.55
C PRO A 126 -4.84 -13.87 15.09
N THR A 127 -4.03 -12.87 14.76
CA THR A 127 -3.52 -12.66 13.41
C THR A 127 -2.14 -12.03 13.42
N LEU A 128 -1.59 -11.84 12.23
CA LEU A 128 -0.37 -11.06 11.97
C LEU A 128 -0.74 -9.78 11.23
N LEU A 129 -0.15 -8.66 11.61
CA LEU A 129 -0.31 -7.38 10.93
C LEU A 129 0.83 -7.15 9.94
N CYS A 130 0.52 -6.51 8.83
CA CYS A 130 1.54 -5.96 7.93
C CYS A 130 2.48 -5.04 8.72
N PRO A 131 3.82 -5.15 8.54
CA PRO A 131 4.75 -4.26 9.21
C PRO A 131 4.53 -2.80 8.81
N PRO A 132 4.74 -1.82 9.70
CA PRO A 132 4.49 -0.42 9.39
C PRO A 132 5.38 0.11 8.27
N GLU A 133 6.59 -0.43 8.08
CA GLU A 133 7.50 -0.06 7.01
C GLU A 133 6.93 -0.42 5.63
N GLU A 134 6.37 -1.61 5.49
CA GLU A 134 5.74 -2.06 4.25
C GLU A 134 4.42 -1.31 3.97
N ILE A 135 3.66 -0.97 5.02
CA ILE A 135 2.46 -0.13 4.85
C ILE A 135 2.87 1.27 4.38
N ILE A 136 3.89 1.88 4.98
CA ILE A 136 4.43 3.18 4.53
C ILE A 136 4.89 3.07 3.07
N TRP A 137 5.67 2.03 2.74
CA TRP A 137 6.20 1.83 1.40
C TRP A 137 5.09 1.71 0.34
N SER A 138 4.09 0.86 0.56
CA SER A 138 3.00 0.67 -0.40
C SER A 138 2.12 1.91 -0.55
N LYS A 139 1.82 2.61 0.57
CA LYS A 139 0.93 3.78 0.58
C LYS A 139 1.60 5.07 0.08
N ALA A 140 2.91 5.20 0.22
CA ALA A 140 3.65 6.40 -0.19
C ALA A 140 3.52 6.71 -1.69
N PHE A 141 3.24 5.70 -2.51
CA PHE A 141 3.07 5.86 -3.96
C PHE A 141 1.63 6.19 -4.38
N ILE A 142 0.67 6.25 -3.46
CA ILE A 142 -0.73 6.54 -3.80
C ILE A 142 -0.94 8.05 -3.77
N MET A 143 -0.81 8.67 -4.95
CA MET A 143 -0.97 10.10 -5.19
C MET A 143 -1.91 10.34 -6.38
N GLU A 144 -3.07 9.69 -6.33
CA GLU A 144 -4.12 9.85 -7.31
C GLU A 144 -4.87 11.18 -7.09
N ARG A 145 -5.61 11.61 -8.08
CA ARG A 145 -6.44 12.81 -7.98
C ARG A 145 -7.53 12.67 -6.91
N GLU A 146 -8.17 11.51 -6.87
CA GLU A 146 -9.28 11.20 -5.98
C GLU A 146 -8.83 10.52 -4.68
N ARG A 147 -7.58 10.03 -4.63
CA ARG A 147 -7.04 9.31 -3.48
C ARG A 147 -5.58 9.64 -3.23
N TYR A 148 -5.32 10.15 -2.04
CA TYR A 148 -3.98 10.43 -1.53
C TYR A 148 -3.79 9.82 -0.14
N ASP A 149 -2.95 8.80 -0.04
CA ASP A 149 -2.71 8.07 1.21
C ASP A 149 -1.59 8.69 2.09
N GLY A 150 -1.14 9.89 1.78
CA GLY A 150 -0.08 10.57 2.53
C GLY A 150 -0.44 10.90 3.98
N ALA A 151 -1.72 11.02 4.31
CA ALA A 151 -2.17 11.16 5.69
C ALA A 151 -1.86 9.89 6.51
N ASP A 152 -2.04 8.70 5.93
CA ASP A 152 -1.73 7.43 6.58
C ASP A 152 -0.23 7.29 6.81
N VAL A 153 0.58 7.67 5.81
CA VAL A 153 2.05 7.72 5.94
C VAL A 153 2.45 8.66 7.07
N ALA A 154 1.88 9.87 7.13
CA ALA A 154 2.20 10.84 8.17
C ALA A 154 1.80 10.34 9.58
N HIS A 155 0.64 9.70 9.71
CA HIS A 155 0.18 9.10 10.98
C HIS A 155 1.09 7.95 11.43
N LEU A 156 1.52 7.08 10.52
CA LEU A 156 2.47 6.00 10.83
C LEU A 156 3.85 6.55 11.21
N LEU A 157 4.36 7.54 10.51
CA LEU A 157 5.62 8.22 10.87
C LEU A 157 5.52 8.85 12.26
N ARG A 158 4.39 9.48 12.61
CA ARG A 158 4.16 10.06 13.93
C ARG A 158 4.11 8.99 15.01
N ALA A 159 3.38 7.90 14.77
CA ALA A 159 3.17 6.86 15.77
C ALA A 159 4.37 5.91 15.93
N CYS A 160 5.03 5.56 14.83
CA CYS A 160 6.05 4.50 14.78
C CYS A 160 7.46 5.01 14.47
N GLY A 161 7.64 6.26 14.04
CA GLY A 161 8.89 6.77 13.45
C GLY A 161 10.17 6.45 14.22
N ARG A 162 10.13 6.48 15.57
CA ARG A 162 11.28 6.11 16.41
C ARG A 162 11.59 4.61 16.42
N SER A 163 10.59 3.77 16.18
CA SER A 163 10.69 2.30 16.25
C SER A 163 10.76 1.63 14.87
N LEU A 164 10.64 2.39 13.78
CA LEU A 164 10.81 1.85 12.44
C LEU A 164 12.23 1.34 12.20
N ASP A 165 12.33 0.24 11.48
CA ASP A 165 13.59 -0.17 10.86
C ASP A 165 13.85 0.69 9.61
N TRP A 166 14.52 1.82 9.84
CA TRP A 166 14.83 2.78 8.78
C TRP A 166 15.78 2.22 7.72
N THR A 167 16.64 1.26 8.06
CA THR A 167 17.52 0.61 7.08
C THR A 167 16.68 -0.16 6.09
N ARG A 168 15.80 -1.02 6.59
CA ARG A 168 14.86 -1.80 5.77
C ARG A 168 13.90 -0.90 4.97
N LEU A 169 13.35 0.15 5.60
CA LEU A 169 12.48 1.09 4.91
C LEU A 169 13.20 1.77 3.74
N LEU A 170 14.44 2.23 3.94
CA LEU A 170 15.25 2.83 2.87
C LEU A 170 15.60 1.82 1.76
N GLU A 171 15.83 0.56 2.11
CA GLU A 171 16.05 -0.53 1.15
C GLU A 171 14.79 -0.80 0.32
N ARG A 172 13.59 -0.79 0.93
CA ARG A 172 12.30 -0.92 0.23
C ARG A 172 12.09 0.17 -0.80
N PHE A 173 12.41 1.40 -0.46
CA PHE A 173 12.30 2.50 -1.42
C PHE A 173 13.40 2.46 -2.50
N GLY A 174 14.57 1.93 -2.20
CA GLY A 174 15.67 1.81 -3.18
C GLY A 174 15.95 3.09 -3.95
N ALA A 175 15.83 3.05 -5.27
CA ALA A 175 16.00 4.20 -6.16
C ALA A 175 14.83 5.22 -6.03
N GLU A 176 13.69 4.80 -5.52
CA GLU A 176 12.49 5.64 -5.36
C GLU A 176 12.49 6.38 -4.00
N TRP A 177 13.62 6.43 -3.29
CA TRP A 177 13.77 7.19 -2.05
C TRP A 177 13.29 8.66 -2.12
N PRO A 178 13.26 9.37 -3.30
CA PRO A 178 12.70 10.71 -3.37
C PRO A 178 11.21 10.77 -2.99
N VAL A 179 10.45 9.70 -3.22
CA VAL A 179 9.05 9.60 -2.78
C VAL A 179 8.98 9.62 -1.25
N LEU A 180 9.86 8.87 -0.56
CA LEU A 180 9.95 8.93 0.89
C LEU A 180 10.31 10.35 1.38
N VAL A 181 11.27 11.02 0.72
CA VAL A 181 11.65 12.41 1.09
C VAL A 181 10.47 13.35 0.98
N SER A 182 9.63 13.25 -0.04
CA SER A 182 8.44 14.10 -0.16
C SER A 182 7.50 13.95 1.04
N HIS A 183 7.28 12.72 1.51
CA HIS A 183 6.49 12.46 2.72
C HIS A 183 7.16 12.97 3.99
N LEU A 184 8.50 12.92 4.10
CA LEU A 184 9.20 13.49 5.26
C LEU A 184 9.14 15.03 5.28
N VAL A 185 9.15 15.68 4.13
CA VAL A 185 8.94 17.13 4.02
C VAL A 185 7.51 17.49 4.44
N LEU A 186 6.51 16.75 3.95
CA LEU A 186 5.12 16.92 4.37
C LEU A 186 4.93 16.63 5.86
N PHE A 187 5.58 15.61 6.39
CA PHE A 187 5.56 15.28 7.82
C PHE A 187 6.05 16.47 8.68
N ASP A 188 7.15 17.10 8.28
CA ASP A 188 7.69 18.27 8.99
C ASP A 188 6.76 19.49 8.93
N TYR A 189 6.01 19.62 7.85
CA TYR A 189 5.00 20.67 7.70
C TYR A 189 3.75 20.36 8.54
N ILE A 190 3.28 19.11 8.52
CA ILE A 190 2.07 18.68 9.25
C ILE A 190 2.31 18.67 10.76
N TYR A 191 3.47 18.18 11.20
CA TYR A 191 3.84 18.01 12.60
C TYR A 191 5.17 18.71 12.95
N PRO A 192 5.24 20.06 12.96
CA PRO A 192 6.50 20.77 13.15
C PRO A 192 7.15 20.49 14.50
N GLY A 193 6.35 20.11 15.52
CA GLY A 193 6.84 19.72 16.85
C GLY A 193 7.31 18.26 16.97
N GLU A 194 7.05 17.42 15.98
CA GLU A 194 7.29 15.97 16.03
C GLU A 194 8.51 15.51 15.22
N ARG A 195 9.37 16.45 14.78
CA ARG A 195 10.55 16.14 13.96
C ARG A 195 11.47 15.07 14.54
N ALA A 196 11.51 14.96 15.87
CA ALA A 196 12.31 13.97 16.59
C ALA A 196 11.81 12.52 16.42
N GLN A 197 10.62 12.31 15.81
CA GLN A 197 10.16 10.97 15.44
C GLN A 197 11.03 10.35 14.34
N ILE A 198 11.64 11.18 13.50
CA ILE A 198 12.53 10.71 12.44
C ILE A 198 13.98 10.86 12.90
N PRO A 199 14.77 9.78 12.97
CA PRO A 199 16.17 9.83 13.40
C PRO A 199 17.00 10.82 12.59
N ALA A 200 17.81 11.64 13.25
CA ALA A 200 18.60 12.68 12.61
C ALA A 200 19.59 12.12 11.57
N GLN A 201 20.09 10.90 11.77
CA GLN A 201 20.97 10.21 10.82
C GLN A 201 20.26 9.88 9.49
N VAL A 202 18.99 9.46 9.56
CA VAL A 202 18.16 9.17 8.36
C VAL A 202 17.98 10.46 7.56
N ARG A 203 17.59 11.54 8.24
CA ARG A 203 17.44 12.86 7.59
C ARG A 203 18.72 13.30 6.93
N ARG A 204 19.86 13.24 7.64
CA ARG A 204 21.16 13.63 7.08
C ARG A 204 21.54 12.81 5.85
N GLU A 205 21.27 11.52 5.87
CA GLU A 205 21.55 10.64 4.73
C GLU A 205 20.69 11.01 3.51
N LEU A 206 19.39 11.16 3.71
CA LEU A 206 18.47 11.52 2.62
C LEU A 206 18.78 12.91 2.04
N TRP A 207 19.11 13.90 2.88
CA TRP A 207 19.52 15.22 2.41
C TRP A 207 20.85 15.18 1.65
N ARG A 208 21.81 14.32 2.03
CA ARG A 208 23.02 14.10 1.27
C ARG A 208 22.73 13.51 -0.12
N ARG A 209 21.82 12.52 -0.19
CA ARG A 209 21.38 11.94 -1.47
C ARG A 209 20.75 13.02 -2.36
N GLN A 210 19.86 13.82 -1.81
CA GLN A 210 19.22 14.92 -2.51
C GLN A 210 20.24 15.95 -3.04
N ALA A 211 21.21 16.35 -2.21
CA ALA A 211 22.24 17.28 -2.59
C ALA A 211 23.18 16.72 -3.70
N ARG A 212 23.43 15.41 -3.71
CA ARG A 212 24.17 14.75 -4.79
C ARG A 212 23.37 14.73 -6.08
N LEU A 213 22.08 14.41 -6.01
CA LEU A 213 21.18 14.42 -7.16
C LEU A 213 21.11 15.80 -7.80
N ALA A 214 20.97 16.87 -6.99
CA ALA A 214 20.91 18.25 -7.47
C ALA A 214 22.23 18.73 -8.15
N ARG A 215 23.37 18.08 -7.85
CA ARG A 215 24.68 18.39 -8.43
C ARG A 215 25.05 17.46 -9.60
N ALA A 216 24.31 16.36 -9.75
CA ALA A 216 24.54 15.46 -10.88
C ALA A 216 24.27 16.24 -12.18
N PRO A 217 25.14 16.15 -13.19
CA PRO A 217 24.82 16.71 -14.49
C PRO A 217 23.51 16.10 -14.95
N ALA A 218 22.60 16.95 -15.48
CA ALA A 218 21.41 16.44 -16.13
C ALA A 218 21.88 15.35 -17.09
N ALA A 219 21.37 14.13 -16.93
CA ALA A 219 21.67 13.09 -17.88
C ALA A 219 21.18 13.62 -19.23
N LEU A 220 22.09 14.14 -20.02
CA LEU A 220 21.84 14.44 -21.42
C LEU A 220 21.50 13.08 -22.02
N GLY A 221 20.19 12.85 -22.20
CA GLY A 221 19.72 11.63 -22.81
C GLY A 221 20.50 11.45 -24.10
N SER A 222 21.12 10.31 -24.27
CA SER A 222 21.53 9.93 -25.62
C SER A 222 20.25 9.97 -26.45
N ASP A 223 20.27 10.57 -27.63
CA ASP A 223 19.11 10.68 -28.55
C ASP A 223 18.41 9.33 -28.84
N THR A 224 18.96 8.23 -28.32
CA THR A 224 18.49 6.86 -28.51
C THR A 224 17.69 6.29 -27.34
N VAL A 225 17.68 6.93 -26.14
CA VAL A 225 16.95 6.40 -24.96
C VAL A 225 15.78 7.30 -24.62
N ARG A 226 14.58 6.75 -24.74
CA ARG A 226 13.33 7.42 -24.37
C ARG A 226 13.36 7.79 -22.88
N PRO A 227 13.18 9.07 -22.50
CA PRO A 227 13.16 9.46 -21.09
C PRO A 227 12.01 8.77 -20.37
N LEU A 228 12.19 8.41 -19.08
CA LEU A 228 11.22 7.66 -18.30
C LEU A 228 10.36 8.61 -17.46
N CYS A 229 9.03 8.49 -17.57
CA CYS A 229 8.08 9.14 -16.64
C CYS A 229 7.83 8.23 -15.45
N ARG A 230 8.28 8.63 -14.25
CA ARG A 230 8.01 7.91 -13.00
C ARG A 230 6.70 8.35 -12.34
N GLY A 231 6.03 9.34 -12.86
CA GLY A 231 4.72 9.77 -12.41
C GLY A 231 3.68 8.66 -12.49
N THR A 232 3.80 7.77 -13.49
CA THR A 232 2.93 6.58 -13.65
C THR A 232 3.01 5.59 -12.48
N LEU A 233 4.05 5.65 -11.64
CA LEU A 233 4.16 4.89 -10.40
C LEU A 233 3.36 5.53 -9.24
N LEU A 234 3.03 6.82 -9.35
CA LEU A 234 2.33 7.58 -8.34
C LEU A 234 0.82 7.68 -8.63
N SER A 235 0.47 7.75 -9.91
CA SER A 235 -0.92 7.80 -10.36
C SER A 235 -1.10 7.07 -11.67
N ARG A 236 -2.14 6.25 -11.74
CA ARG A 236 -2.49 5.46 -12.93
C ARG A 236 -3.01 6.30 -14.09
N ALA A 237 -3.53 7.51 -13.81
CA ALA A 237 -4.19 8.36 -14.80
C ALA A 237 -3.48 9.68 -15.08
N GLN A 238 -2.95 10.34 -14.04
CA GLN A 238 -2.51 11.73 -14.14
C GLN A 238 -1.30 11.96 -15.07
N TYR A 239 -0.53 10.90 -15.35
CA TYR A 239 0.67 10.96 -16.18
C TYR A 239 0.54 10.17 -17.49
N LEU A 240 -0.69 9.87 -17.93
CA LEU A 240 -0.90 9.18 -19.21
C LEU A 240 -0.48 10.05 -20.39
N ILE A 241 -0.76 11.36 -20.34
CA ILE A 241 -0.36 12.33 -21.36
C ILE A 241 1.17 12.33 -21.60
N ASP A 242 1.96 12.15 -20.53
CA ASP A 242 3.44 12.08 -20.63
C ASP A 242 3.88 10.89 -21.50
N VAL A 243 3.21 9.76 -21.34
CA VAL A 243 3.53 8.52 -22.05
C VAL A 243 2.95 8.49 -23.46
N GLU A 244 1.70 8.94 -23.62
CA GLU A 244 0.95 8.81 -24.86
C GLU A 244 1.30 9.92 -25.86
N GLU A 245 1.48 11.17 -25.37
CA GLU A 245 1.66 12.33 -26.23
C GLU A 245 3.07 12.92 -26.17
N TRP A 246 3.67 12.99 -24.95
CA TRP A 246 4.96 13.69 -24.77
C TRP A 246 6.18 12.78 -24.96
N GLY A 247 5.97 11.52 -25.29
CA GLY A 247 7.04 10.62 -25.69
C GLY A 247 7.85 10.01 -24.57
N TYR A 248 7.41 10.07 -23.31
CA TYR A 248 8.08 9.41 -22.21
C TYR A 248 7.80 7.89 -22.18
N GLY A 249 8.75 7.14 -21.63
CA GLY A 249 8.55 5.73 -21.30
C GLY A 249 7.74 5.59 -20.03
N ASP A 250 6.88 4.56 -19.94
CA ASP A 250 6.10 4.24 -18.76
C ASP A 250 6.96 3.47 -17.74
N ALA A 251 7.15 4.04 -16.55
CA ALA A 251 7.96 3.43 -15.51
C ALA A 251 7.35 2.13 -14.93
N ARG A 252 6.05 1.88 -15.12
CA ARG A 252 5.40 0.62 -14.72
C ARG A 252 5.93 -0.59 -15.49
N LEU A 253 6.51 -0.38 -16.68
CA LEU A 253 7.05 -1.42 -17.55
C LEU A 253 8.54 -1.74 -17.27
N SER A 254 9.11 -1.18 -16.22
CA SER A 254 10.53 -1.36 -15.87
C SER A 254 10.73 -1.33 -14.35
N PRO A 255 11.88 -1.87 -13.84
CA PRO A 255 12.15 -1.84 -12.41
C PRO A 255 12.06 -0.43 -11.81
N PRO A 256 11.50 -0.28 -10.58
CA PRO A 256 11.14 -1.34 -9.63
C PRO A 256 9.79 -2.02 -9.87
N SER A 257 8.93 -1.51 -10.74
CA SER A 257 7.72 -2.21 -11.19
C SER A 257 8.07 -3.24 -12.27
N HIS A 258 7.33 -4.32 -12.32
CA HIS A 258 7.50 -5.40 -13.30
C HIS A 258 6.19 -5.74 -14.00
N MET A 259 5.33 -4.73 -14.20
CA MET A 259 4.06 -4.92 -14.88
C MET A 259 4.26 -5.21 -16.37
N THR A 260 3.43 -6.10 -16.91
CA THR A 260 3.32 -6.27 -18.36
C THR A 260 2.48 -5.15 -18.99
N ARG A 261 2.59 -4.98 -20.31
CA ARG A 261 1.75 -4.02 -21.05
C ARG A 261 0.25 -4.30 -20.88
N GLU A 262 -0.13 -5.58 -20.83
CA GLU A 262 -1.53 -6.00 -20.62
C GLU A 262 -2.01 -5.63 -19.21
N GLN A 263 -1.18 -5.83 -18.19
CA GLN A 263 -1.51 -5.44 -16.82
C GLN A 263 -1.65 -3.93 -16.68
N VAL A 264 -0.77 -3.16 -17.30
CA VAL A 264 -0.87 -1.69 -17.33
C VAL A 264 -2.15 -1.25 -18.02
N ALA A 265 -2.47 -1.80 -19.19
CA ALA A 265 -3.69 -1.48 -19.92
C ALA A 265 -4.95 -1.85 -19.12
N HIS A 266 -5.00 -3.04 -18.53
CA HIS A 266 -6.11 -3.48 -17.69
C HIS A 266 -6.31 -2.56 -16.48
N TRP A 267 -5.23 -2.20 -15.78
CA TRP A 267 -5.31 -1.33 -14.61
C TRP A 267 -5.70 0.11 -14.96
N THR A 268 -5.23 0.62 -16.09
CA THR A 268 -5.59 1.94 -16.58
C THR A 268 -7.07 2.00 -17.01
N ALA A 269 -7.57 0.98 -17.74
CA ALA A 269 -8.95 0.91 -18.16
C ALA A 269 -9.96 0.81 -16.99
N ALA A 270 -9.54 0.33 -15.82
CA ALA A 270 -10.39 0.29 -14.63
C ALA A 270 -10.82 1.68 -14.13
N ILE A 271 -10.12 2.76 -14.52
CA ILE A 271 -10.47 4.15 -14.16
C ILE A 271 -11.83 4.54 -14.72
N GLU A 272 -12.13 4.12 -15.96
CA GLU A 272 -13.37 4.47 -16.66
C GLU A 272 -14.61 3.78 -16.05
N ASN A 273 -14.39 2.69 -15.28
CA ASN A 273 -15.45 1.89 -14.66
C ASN A 273 -15.65 2.18 -13.16
N GLU A 274 -14.77 2.96 -12.55
CA GLU A 274 -14.95 3.42 -11.18
C GLU A 274 -15.85 4.66 -11.21
N GLU A 275 -17.15 4.51 -10.88
CA GLU A 275 -18.05 5.66 -10.65
C GLU A 275 -17.44 6.58 -9.59
N PRO A 276 -17.52 7.91 -9.76
CA PRO A 276 -17.05 8.83 -8.75
C PRO A 276 -17.86 8.59 -7.47
N HIS A 277 -17.22 8.09 -6.44
CA HIS A 277 -17.82 8.03 -5.11
C HIS A 277 -18.07 9.46 -4.63
N GLY A 278 -19.36 9.90 -4.77
CA GLY A 278 -19.88 11.17 -4.29
C GLY A 278 -19.88 11.29 -2.78
#